data_e332f4abde73277db635b05db995a94b
#
_entry.id   e332f4abde73277db635b05db995a94b
#
_cell.length_a   1.000
_cell.length_b   1.000
_cell.length_c   1.000
_cell.angle_alpha   90.00
_cell.angle_beta   90.00
_cell.angle_gamma   90.00
#
_symmetry.space_group_name_H-M   'P 1'
#
loop_
_entity.id
_entity.type
_entity.pdbx_description
1 polymer ?
#
loop_
_entity_poly.entity_id
_entity_poly.type
_entity_poly.pdbx_seq_one_letter_code
_entity_poly.pdbx_strand_id
1 'polypeptide(L)'
;MQDFNGNGRRDEYVEANVAADSAKDKRLAMGGYGSVYALAPAPDGTIWGTLFGFPGAIVRITPGANPPETALTEIFELPARDGKPIEGFSPRGGDVDRNGVYWAALGSGHMASFDRRKCKGRMNGPTATGQHCPEGWSFYTEPLPQLGNVKSKGSGEGSYYTWVDQFNTLGLGANTPINTGNQSEGLLALKDGKFVVLRVPYPMGFYAKWLDGRIDDPTAGWKGRGLWASISTRAPFHMEGGKGQTSKAIHFQLRPDPLAK
;
A
#
# COMPACT_ATOMS: atom_id res chain seq x y z
N MET A 1 -12.04 -14.35 0.66
CA MET A 1 -13.14 -15.25 0.32
C MET A 1 -14.33 -14.42 -0.13
N GLN A 2 -15.06 -14.86 -1.13
CA GLN A 2 -16.19 -14.13 -1.71
C GLN A 2 -17.49 -14.74 -1.22
N ASP A 3 -18.57 -13.96 -1.17
CA ASP A 3 -19.91 -14.42 -0.87
C ASP A 3 -20.56 -14.92 -2.17
N PHE A 4 -20.35 -16.18 -2.51
CA PHE A 4 -20.87 -16.77 -3.74
C PHE A 4 -22.31 -17.27 -3.61
N ASN A 5 -22.78 -17.55 -2.40
CA ASN A 5 -24.15 -18.00 -2.19
C ASN A 5 -25.12 -16.89 -1.81
N GLY A 6 -24.61 -15.67 -1.60
CA GLY A 6 -25.43 -14.50 -1.31
C GLY A 6 -26.03 -14.48 0.09
N ASN A 7 -25.46 -15.22 1.06
CA ASN A 7 -25.95 -15.24 2.43
C ASN A 7 -25.48 -14.04 3.29
N GLY A 8 -24.66 -13.15 2.72
CA GLY A 8 -24.10 -11.99 3.40
C GLY A 8 -22.92 -12.31 4.32
N ARG A 9 -22.40 -13.53 4.28
CA ARG A 9 -21.27 -13.98 5.09
C ARG A 9 -20.08 -14.30 4.17
N ARG A 10 -18.88 -14.22 4.71
CA ARG A 10 -17.63 -14.62 4.02
C ARG A 10 -17.12 -15.94 4.55
N ASP A 11 -18.02 -16.88 4.78
CA ASP A 11 -17.77 -18.16 5.41
C ASP A 11 -17.76 -19.33 4.41
N GLU A 12 -18.05 -19.07 3.15
CA GLU A 12 -18.10 -20.10 2.14
C GLU A 12 -16.96 -20.03 1.14
N TYR A 13 -16.55 -21.21 0.74
CA TYR A 13 -15.60 -21.42 -0.33
C TYR A 13 -16.31 -22.07 -1.49
N VAL A 14 -16.13 -21.50 -2.68
CA VAL A 14 -16.61 -22.07 -3.94
C VAL A 14 -15.41 -22.32 -4.83
N GLU A 15 -15.35 -23.50 -5.40
CA GLU A 15 -14.30 -23.86 -6.34
C GLU A 15 -14.30 -22.91 -7.56
N ALA A 16 -13.12 -22.65 -8.09
CA ALA A 16 -12.94 -21.68 -9.17
C ALA A 16 -13.70 -22.02 -10.46
N ASN A 17 -13.98 -23.30 -10.69
CA ASN A 17 -14.70 -23.80 -11.86
C ASN A 17 -16.23 -23.79 -11.72
N VAL A 18 -16.76 -23.43 -10.56
CA VAL A 18 -18.20 -23.31 -10.38
C VAL A 18 -18.69 -22.03 -11.03
N ALA A 19 -19.59 -22.20 -12.00
CA ALA A 19 -20.21 -21.06 -12.67
C ALA A 19 -20.98 -20.18 -11.66
N ALA A 20 -20.82 -18.88 -11.79
CA ALA A 20 -21.54 -17.94 -10.98
C ALA A 20 -23.05 -17.98 -11.27
N ASP A 21 -23.85 -18.14 -10.23
CA ASP A 21 -25.28 -17.96 -10.30
C ASP A 21 -25.62 -16.50 -9.99
N SER A 22 -25.88 -15.71 -11.02
CA SER A 22 -26.16 -14.28 -10.88
C SER A 22 -27.41 -13.98 -10.04
N ALA A 23 -28.29 -14.95 -9.82
CA ALA A 23 -29.45 -14.82 -8.95
C ALA A 23 -29.10 -15.02 -7.47
N LYS A 24 -28.05 -15.80 -7.17
CA LYS A 24 -27.61 -16.13 -5.82
C LYS A 24 -26.28 -15.50 -5.47
N ASP A 25 -25.45 -15.27 -6.46
CA ASP A 25 -24.12 -14.74 -6.32
C ASP A 25 -24.17 -13.22 -6.22
N LYS A 26 -24.26 -12.72 -5.04
CA LYS A 26 -24.07 -11.31 -4.75
C LYS A 26 -22.59 -10.93 -4.81
N ARG A 27 -21.82 -11.37 -5.75
CA ARG A 27 -20.39 -11.08 -5.98
C ARG A 27 -19.90 -9.73 -5.42
N LEU A 28 -20.49 -9.32 -4.36
CA LEU A 28 -20.05 -8.25 -3.50
C LEU A 28 -18.85 -8.76 -2.68
N ALA A 29 -17.96 -9.41 -3.39
CA ALA A 29 -16.64 -9.74 -2.87
C ALA A 29 -16.01 -8.56 -2.13
N MET A 30 -16.56 -7.40 -2.39
CA MET A 30 -16.03 -6.13 -1.90
C MET A 30 -17.08 -5.31 -1.17
N GLY A 31 -18.22 -5.89 -0.87
CA GLY A 31 -19.25 -5.23 -0.07
C GLY A 31 -18.67 -4.73 1.24
N GLY A 32 -18.70 -3.42 1.42
CA GLY A 32 -18.13 -2.77 2.60
C GLY A 32 -16.65 -2.37 2.51
N TYR A 33 -15.88 -2.87 1.53
CA TYR A 33 -14.46 -2.48 1.38
C TYR A 33 -14.22 -1.42 0.29
N GLY A 34 -15.22 -1.12 -0.51
CA GLY A 34 -15.02 -0.29 -1.69
C GLY A 34 -14.34 -1.04 -2.84
N SER A 35 -13.74 -0.31 -3.76
CA SER A 35 -13.01 -0.86 -4.89
C SER A 35 -11.55 -1.15 -4.56
N VAL A 36 -10.89 -1.96 -5.40
CA VAL A 36 -9.43 -2.11 -5.36
C VAL A 36 -8.80 -0.77 -5.69
N TYR A 37 -7.95 -0.29 -4.80
CA TYR A 37 -7.29 1.01 -4.95
C TYR A 37 -5.91 0.88 -5.63
N ALA A 38 -5.15 -0.15 -5.29
CA ALA A 38 -3.85 -0.41 -5.86
C ALA A 38 -3.64 -1.89 -6.07
N LEU A 39 -2.80 -2.23 -7.05
CA LEU A 39 -2.36 -3.59 -7.34
C LEU A 39 -0.84 -3.63 -7.43
N ALA A 40 -0.24 -4.68 -6.89
CA ALA A 40 1.19 -4.94 -6.95
C ALA A 40 1.45 -6.43 -7.26
N PRO A 41 2.26 -6.74 -8.27
CA PRO A 41 2.72 -8.11 -8.51
C PRO A 41 3.78 -8.48 -7.47
N ALA A 42 3.67 -9.67 -6.92
CA ALA A 42 4.66 -10.22 -6.00
C ALA A 42 5.68 -11.12 -6.73
N PRO A 43 6.89 -11.29 -6.18
CA PRO A 43 7.91 -12.15 -6.78
C PRO A 43 7.50 -13.61 -6.94
N ASP A 44 6.54 -14.08 -6.15
CA ASP A 44 5.98 -15.45 -6.22
C ASP A 44 4.89 -15.62 -7.29
N GLY A 45 4.63 -14.59 -8.10
CA GLY A 45 3.60 -14.60 -9.14
C GLY A 45 2.19 -14.31 -8.63
N THR A 46 2.02 -14.05 -7.34
CA THR A 46 0.73 -13.60 -6.80
C THR A 46 0.52 -12.11 -7.03
N ILE A 47 -0.73 -11.67 -7.01
CA ILE A 47 -1.10 -10.27 -7.16
C ILE A 47 -1.70 -9.82 -5.84
N TRP A 48 -1.17 -8.73 -5.29
CA TRP A 48 -1.69 -8.12 -4.08
C TRP A 48 -2.36 -6.79 -4.39
N GLY A 49 -3.29 -6.39 -3.55
CA GLY A 49 -3.95 -5.11 -3.69
C GLY A 49 -4.55 -4.61 -2.38
N THR A 50 -4.92 -3.35 -2.38
CA THR A 50 -5.63 -2.73 -1.27
C THR A 50 -7.12 -2.61 -1.57
N LEU A 51 -7.94 -2.91 -0.61
CA LEU A 51 -9.38 -2.68 -0.61
C LEU A 51 -9.65 -1.46 0.26
N PHE A 52 -9.85 -0.33 -0.42
CA PHE A 52 -10.11 0.95 0.24
C PHE A 52 -11.45 0.90 0.98
N GLY A 53 -11.46 1.31 2.23
CA GLY A 53 -12.65 1.29 3.09
C GLY A 53 -12.31 1.54 4.54
N PHE A 54 -13.27 1.29 5.43
CA PHE A 54 -13.11 1.44 6.86
C PHE A 54 -13.63 0.18 7.58
N PRO A 55 -12.79 -0.56 8.31
CA PRO A 55 -11.34 -0.33 8.48
C PRO A 55 -10.53 -0.56 7.20
N GLY A 56 -11.05 -1.31 6.21
CA GLY A 56 -10.37 -1.68 4.99
C GLY A 56 -9.64 -3.01 5.08
N ALA A 57 -9.11 -3.47 3.97
CA ALA A 57 -8.44 -4.76 3.85
C ALA A 57 -7.36 -4.74 2.76
N ILE A 58 -6.60 -5.81 2.69
CA ILE A 58 -5.79 -6.14 1.53
C ILE A 58 -6.30 -7.43 0.90
N VAL A 59 -6.08 -7.59 -0.39
CA VAL A 59 -6.42 -8.77 -1.16
C VAL A 59 -5.15 -9.40 -1.72
N ARG A 60 -5.10 -10.73 -1.69
CA ARG A 60 -4.09 -11.53 -2.38
C ARG A 60 -4.76 -12.47 -3.35
N ILE A 61 -4.33 -12.46 -4.58
CA ILE A 61 -4.83 -13.32 -5.65
C ILE A 61 -3.70 -14.23 -6.08
N THR A 62 -3.95 -15.53 -6.02
CA THR A 62 -3.09 -16.57 -6.61
C THR A 62 -3.73 -16.98 -7.92
N PRO A 63 -3.15 -16.62 -9.10
CA PRO A 63 -3.81 -16.88 -10.39
C PRO A 63 -3.96 -18.37 -10.71
N GLY A 64 -2.99 -19.20 -10.31
CA GLY A 64 -2.94 -20.60 -10.72
C GLY A 64 -2.59 -20.78 -12.20
N ALA A 65 -2.73 -21.99 -12.71
CA ALA A 65 -2.34 -22.35 -14.09
C ALA A 65 -3.33 -21.83 -15.14
N ASN A 66 -4.61 -21.74 -14.79
CA ASN A 66 -5.68 -21.20 -15.65
C ASN A 66 -6.53 -20.21 -14.84
N PRO A 67 -6.15 -18.92 -14.77
CA PRO A 67 -6.75 -17.96 -13.86
C PRO A 67 -8.28 -17.89 -13.85
N PRO A 68 -9.00 -18.00 -14.98
CA PRO A 68 -10.46 -18.02 -14.95
C PRO A 68 -11.08 -19.15 -14.11
N GLU A 69 -10.34 -20.24 -13.95
CA GLU A 69 -10.80 -21.44 -13.25
C GLU A 69 -10.05 -21.72 -11.95
N THR A 70 -8.79 -21.24 -11.86
CA THR A 70 -7.88 -21.62 -10.77
C THR A 70 -7.53 -20.47 -9.83
N ALA A 71 -7.96 -19.24 -10.13
CA ALA A 71 -7.63 -18.11 -9.28
C ALA A 71 -8.25 -18.24 -7.88
N LEU A 72 -7.39 -18.09 -6.88
CA LEU A 72 -7.79 -18.09 -5.48
C LEU A 72 -7.60 -16.68 -4.87
N THR A 73 -8.64 -16.18 -4.23
CA THR A 73 -8.62 -14.85 -3.59
C THR A 73 -8.64 -15.00 -2.08
N GLU A 74 -7.72 -14.34 -1.41
CA GLU A 74 -7.66 -14.22 0.04
C GLU A 74 -7.82 -12.75 0.42
N ILE A 75 -8.64 -12.46 1.43
CA ILE A 75 -8.85 -11.10 1.95
C ILE A 75 -8.38 -11.06 3.40
N PHE A 76 -7.58 -10.05 3.74
CA PHE A 76 -7.06 -9.82 5.08
C PHE A 76 -7.46 -8.42 5.54
N GLU A 77 -8.42 -8.37 6.46
CA GLU A 77 -8.90 -7.12 7.03
C GLU A 77 -7.84 -6.50 7.95
N LEU A 78 -7.80 -5.18 8.00
CA LEU A 78 -7.05 -4.51 9.05
C LEU A 78 -7.68 -4.86 10.41
N PRO A 79 -6.86 -5.11 11.45
CA PRO A 79 -7.36 -5.51 12.76
C PRO A 79 -8.36 -4.51 13.32
N ALA A 80 -9.54 -5.01 13.67
CA ALA A 80 -10.62 -4.23 14.25
C ALA A 80 -11.27 -4.99 15.40
N ARG A 81 -11.87 -4.26 16.35
CA ARG A 81 -12.67 -4.77 17.44
C ARG A 81 -13.98 -3.98 17.49
N ASP A 82 -15.11 -4.70 17.50
CA ASP A 82 -16.45 -4.08 17.52
C ASP A 82 -16.62 -3.03 16.41
N GLY A 83 -16.13 -3.34 15.20
CA GLY A 83 -16.18 -2.46 14.04
C GLY A 83 -15.24 -1.25 14.08
N LYS A 84 -14.42 -1.12 15.14
CA LYS A 84 -13.45 -0.03 15.29
C LYS A 84 -12.03 -0.52 15.03
N PRO A 85 -11.23 0.18 14.23
CA PRO A 85 -9.82 -0.14 14.02
C PRO A 85 -9.05 -0.17 15.34
N ILE A 86 -8.19 -1.18 15.51
CA ILE A 86 -7.32 -1.28 16.70
C ILE A 86 -6.18 -0.27 16.60
N GLU A 87 -5.64 -0.10 15.39
CA GLU A 87 -4.54 0.83 15.15
C GLU A 87 -4.72 1.63 13.86
N GLY A 88 -4.54 1.01 12.69
CA GLY A 88 -4.61 1.66 11.40
C GLY A 88 -5.86 1.33 10.61
N PHE A 89 -6.19 2.16 9.60
CA PHE A 89 -7.36 1.99 8.73
C PHE A 89 -7.13 2.61 7.34
N SER A 90 -8.03 2.28 6.41
CA SER A 90 -8.09 2.79 5.04
C SER A 90 -6.79 2.58 4.26
N PRO A 91 -6.46 1.34 3.89
CA PRO A 91 -5.30 1.06 3.08
C PRO A 91 -5.46 1.67 1.69
N ARG A 92 -4.39 2.29 1.21
CA ARG A 92 -4.31 2.98 -0.07
C ARG A 92 -3.33 2.26 -0.99
N GLY A 93 -2.41 2.98 -1.64
CA GLY A 93 -1.39 2.35 -2.46
C GLY A 93 -0.45 1.44 -1.68
N GLY A 94 -0.06 0.33 -2.28
CA GLY A 94 0.85 -0.61 -1.65
C GLY A 94 1.68 -1.39 -2.66
N ASP A 95 2.72 -2.06 -2.15
CA ASP A 95 3.68 -2.85 -2.93
C ASP A 95 4.20 -4.03 -2.11
N VAL A 96 4.89 -4.96 -2.75
CA VAL A 96 5.41 -6.19 -2.14
C VAL A 96 6.94 -6.16 -2.14
N ASP A 97 7.56 -6.52 -1.02
CA ASP A 97 9.00 -6.71 -0.99
C ASP A 97 9.44 -8.09 -1.54
N ARG A 98 10.74 -8.28 -1.71
CA ARG A 98 11.30 -9.55 -2.22
C ARG A 98 11.10 -10.73 -1.26
N ASN A 99 10.75 -10.48 -0.03
CA ASN A 99 10.43 -11.50 0.97
C ASN A 99 8.94 -11.87 0.99
N GLY A 100 8.12 -11.24 0.14
CA GLY A 100 6.69 -11.47 0.06
C GLY A 100 5.88 -10.75 1.16
N VAL A 101 6.46 -9.75 1.82
CA VAL A 101 5.75 -8.88 2.75
C VAL A 101 5.07 -7.77 1.96
N TYR A 102 3.77 -7.59 2.16
CA TYR A 102 3.02 -6.51 1.56
C TYR A 102 3.12 -5.26 2.43
N TRP A 103 3.37 -4.12 1.80
CA TRP A 103 3.48 -2.81 2.44
C TRP A 103 2.42 -1.87 1.89
N ALA A 104 1.79 -1.07 2.74
CA ALA A 104 0.73 -0.15 2.33
C ALA A 104 0.75 1.17 3.11
N ALA A 105 0.45 2.26 2.42
CA ALA A 105 0.10 3.53 3.04
C ALA A 105 -1.33 3.46 3.58
N LEU A 106 -1.56 3.96 4.79
CA LEU A 106 -2.88 3.99 5.43
C LEU A 106 -3.40 5.42 5.59
N GLY A 107 -4.72 5.57 5.45
CA GLY A 107 -5.40 6.84 5.69
C GLY A 107 -5.32 7.36 7.11
N SER A 108 -4.92 6.53 8.05
CA SER A 108 -4.71 6.84 9.46
C SER A 108 -3.33 7.46 9.78
N GLY A 109 -2.52 7.77 8.77
CA GLY A 109 -1.16 8.30 8.99
C GLY A 109 -0.19 7.24 9.51
N HIS A 110 -0.29 6.05 8.95
CA HIS A 110 0.63 4.94 9.17
C HIS A 110 1.14 4.39 7.84
N MET A 111 2.33 3.84 7.87
CA MET A 111 2.75 2.77 6.98
C MET A 111 2.44 1.45 7.66
N ALA A 112 1.86 0.49 6.95
CA ALA A 112 1.62 -0.84 7.47
C ALA A 112 2.35 -1.89 6.66
N SER A 113 2.73 -2.98 7.31
CA SER A 113 3.18 -4.20 6.64
C SER A 113 2.30 -5.38 7.00
N PHE A 114 2.18 -6.33 6.08
CA PHE A 114 1.48 -7.59 6.30
C PHE A 114 2.35 -8.76 5.82
N ASP A 115 2.67 -9.63 6.75
CA ASP A 115 3.44 -10.86 6.49
C ASP A 115 2.52 -12.08 6.63
N ARG A 116 2.09 -12.63 5.50
CA ARG A 116 1.22 -13.79 5.45
C ARG A 116 1.82 -15.03 6.13
N ARG A 117 3.12 -15.14 6.24
CA ARG A 117 3.80 -16.28 6.87
C ARG A 117 3.57 -16.33 8.38
N LYS A 118 3.17 -15.23 8.99
CA LYS A 118 2.83 -15.15 10.42
C LYS A 118 1.42 -15.67 10.72
N CYS A 119 0.59 -15.84 9.69
CA CYS A 119 -0.79 -16.29 9.85
C CYS A 119 -0.84 -17.71 10.42
N LYS A 120 -1.63 -17.91 11.47
CA LYS A 120 -1.77 -19.19 12.16
C LYS A 120 -3.08 -19.90 11.82
N GLY A 121 -4.08 -19.14 11.38
CA GLY A 121 -5.40 -19.66 11.06
C GLY A 121 -5.52 -20.20 9.65
N ARG A 122 -6.72 -20.69 9.34
CA ARG A 122 -7.09 -21.13 8.01
C ARG A 122 -7.35 -19.92 7.13
N MET A 123 -6.64 -19.79 6.01
CA MET A 123 -6.64 -18.58 5.20
C MET A 123 -7.54 -18.64 3.98
N ASN A 124 -8.11 -19.79 3.71
CA ASN A 124 -9.11 -19.98 2.66
C ASN A 124 -10.06 -21.12 3.08
N GLY A 125 -11.12 -21.32 2.29
CA GLY A 125 -12.14 -22.29 2.58
C GLY A 125 -13.28 -21.75 3.47
N PRO A 126 -14.27 -22.58 3.80
CA PRO A 126 -15.53 -22.16 4.42
C PRO A 126 -15.39 -21.45 5.78
N THR A 127 -14.31 -21.70 6.49
CA THR A 127 -14.08 -21.14 7.83
C THR A 127 -13.13 -19.96 7.86
N ALA A 128 -12.60 -19.52 6.71
CA ALA A 128 -11.75 -18.35 6.62
C ALA A 128 -12.59 -17.07 6.68
N THR A 129 -12.12 -16.09 7.47
CA THR A 129 -12.71 -14.75 7.59
C THR A 129 -11.65 -13.69 7.33
N GLY A 130 -12.05 -12.47 7.06
CA GLY A 130 -11.11 -11.38 6.86
C GLY A 130 -10.28 -11.01 8.09
N GLN A 131 -10.73 -11.38 9.28
CA GLN A 131 -10.07 -11.13 10.57
C GLN A 131 -9.20 -12.31 11.07
N HIS A 132 -8.96 -13.30 10.26
CA HIS A 132 -8.29 -14.54 10.69
C HIS A 132 -6.77 -14.44 10.88
N CYS A 133 -6.15 -13.33 10.50
CA CYS A 133 -4.70 -13.14 10.60
C CYS A 133 -4.30 -11.74 11.11
N PRO A 134 -4.73 -11.34 12.32
CA PRO A 134 -4.31 -10.04 12.88
C PRO A 134 -2.81 -9.99 13.18
N GLU A 135 -2.18 -11.13 13.46
CA GLU A 135 -0.74 -11.25 13.74
C GLU A 135 0.17 -11.00 12.53
N GLY A 136 -0.39 -11.01 11.33
CA GLY A 136 0.33 -10.66 10.10
C GLY A 136 0.67 -9.17 10.01
N TRP A 137 -0.07 -8.33 10.69
CA TRP A 137 0.03 -6.88 10.59
C TRP A 137 1.09 -6.29 11.52
N SER A 138 1.78 -5.25 11.01
CA SER A 138 2.62 -4.35 11.80
C SER A 138 2.38 -2.92 11.33
N PHE A 139 2.42 -1.95 12.26
CA PHE A 139 2.09 -0.56 11.99
C PHE A 139 3.24 0.35 12.40
N TYR A 140 3.52 1.35 11.59
CA TYR A 140 4.57 2.34 11.78
C TYR A 140 3.95 3.73 11.66
N THR A 141 3.84 4.45 12.76
CA THR A 141 3.29 5.82 12.77
C THR A 141 4.20 6.76 11.99
N GLU A 142 3.66 7.43 11.00
CA GLU A 142 4.40 8.39 10.18
C GLU A 142 4.76 9.66 10.98
N PRO A 143 5.82 10.39 10.59
CA PRO A 143 6.53 11.31 11.51
C PRO A 143 5.82 12.63 11.84
N LEU A 144 4.64 12.89 11.31
CA LEU A 144 3.88 14.08 11.69
C LEU A 144 3.11 13.89 13.00
N PRO A 145 2.83 14.96 13.75
CA PRO A 145 1.95 14.88 14.89
C PRO A 145 0.52 14.50 14.45
N GLN A 146 -0.24 13.91 15.36
CA GLN A 146 -1.66 13.66 15.14
C GLN A 146 -2.44 15.00 15.17
N LEU A 147 -3.53 15.06 14.42
CA LEU A 147 -4.43 16.19 14.42
C LEU A 147 -5.05 16.42 15.81
N GLY A 148 -5.16 17.67 16.22
CA GLY A 148 -5.52 18.05 17.61
C GLY A 148 -6.84 17.48 18.14
N ASN A 149 -7.79 17.20 17.25
CA ASN A 149 -9.10 16.68 17.66
C ASN A 149 -9.21 15.16 17.49
N VAL A 150 -8.18 14.49 16.99
CA VAL A 150 -8.18 13.06 16.68
C VAL A 150 -7.54 12.29 17.81
N LYS A 151 -8.31 11.41 18.45
CA LYS A 151 -7.84 10.58 19.58
C LYS A 151 -7.31 9.21 19.16
N SER A 152 -7.52 8.80 17.91
CA SER A 152 -6.99 7.54 17.41
C SER A 152 -5.47 7.59 17.27
N LYS A 153 -4.84 6.43 17.30
CA LYS A 153 -3.42 6.30 16.94
C LYS A 153 -3.18 6.75 15.51
N GLY A 154 -1.95 7.13 15.18
CA GLY A 154 -1.53 7.57 13.86
C GLY A 154 -0.97 8.98 13.86
N SER A 155 -0.94 9.59 12.69
CA SER A 155 -0.44 10.95 12.49
C SER A 155 -1.31 11.75 11.54
N GLY A 156 -1.06 13.05 11.42
CA GLY A 156 -1.69 13.92 10.43
C GLY A 156 -1.16 13.72 9.01
N GLU A 157 -0.33 12.71 8.76
CA GLU A 157 0.20 12.44 7.44
C GLU A 157 -0.86 11.88 6.49
N GLY A 158 -0.77 12.25 5.22
CA GLY A 158 -1.71 11.84 4.17
C GLY A 158 -1.04 11.07 3.05
N SER A 159 -0.25 10.08 3.37
CA SER A 159 0.37 9.21 2.38
C SER A 159 -0.66 8.50 1.50
N TYR A 160 -0.36 8.37 0.20
CA TYR A 160 -1.25 7.73 -0.77
C TYR A 160 -0.69 6.44 -1.33
N TYR A 161 0.62 6.35 -1.53
CA TYR A 161 1.25 5.19 -2.13
C TYR A 161 2.47 4.77 -1.35
N THR A 162 2.64 3.45 -1.30
CA THR A 162 3.89 2.79 -0.94
C THR A 162 4.49 2.17 -2.18
N TRP A 163 5.76 2.35 -2.38
CA TRP A 163 6.61 1.58 -3.27
C TRP A 163 7.74 0.94 -2.45
N VAL A 164 8.15 -0.26 -2.82
CA VAL A 164 9.26 -0.93 -2.13
C VAL A 164 10.49 -0.92 -3.00
N ASP A 165 11.56 -0.31 -2.51
CA ASP A 165 12.87 -0.35 -3.15
C ASP A 165 13.50 -1.74 -2.99
N GLN A 166 13.09 -2.68 -3.83
CA GLN A 166 13.51 -4.07 -3.77
C GLN A 166 15.02 -4.25 -4.01
N PHE A 167 15.64 -3.36 -4.78
CA PHE A 167 17.00 -3.51 -5.29
C PHE A 167 17.98 -2.43 -4.84
N ASN A 168 17.63 -1.67 -3.81
CA ASN A 168 18.46 -0.58 -3.31
C ASN A 168 18.75 0.51 -4.36
N THR A 169 17.75 0.82 -5.16
CA THR A 169 17.86 1.85 -6.22
C THR A 169 18.12 3.23 -5.62
N LEU A 170 17.46 3.55 -4.51
CA LEU A 170 17.63 4.83 -3.83
C LEU A 170 18.89 4.89 -2.93
N GLY A 171 19.47 3.74 -2.55
CA GLY A 171 20.68 3.69 -1.73
C GLY A 171 20.44 3.58 -0.22
N LEU A 172 19.20 3.37 0.23
CA LEU A 172 18.85 3.21 1.66
C LEU A 172 18.88 1.75 2.14
N GLY A 173 19.03 0.82 1.24
CA GLY A 173 18.99 -0.63 1.49
C GLY A 173 17.91 -1.30 0.66
N ALA A 174 18.13 -2.58 0.33
CA ALA A 174 17.13 -3.38 -0.39
C ALA A 174 15.90 -3.65 0.48
N ASN A 175 14.75 -3.80 -0.15
CA ASN A 175 13.44 -3.98 0.48
C ASN A 175 13.03 -2.82 1.41
N THR A 176 13.47 -1.60 1.11
CA THR A 176 13.07 -0.40 1.86
C THR A 176 11.69 0.08 1.37
N PRO A 177 10.62 0.04 2.19
CA PRO A 177 9.33 0.61 1.82
C PRO A 177 9.36 2.13 1.95
N ILE A 178 8.74 2.80 0.98
CA ILE A 178 8.77 4.25 0.84
C ILE A 178 7.36 4.76 0.57
N ASN A 179 6.85 5.64 1.44
CA ASN A 179 5.55 6.28 1.27
C ASN A 179 5.67 7.68 0.66
N THR A 180 4.61 8.11 -0.02
CA THR A 180 4.43 9.51 -0.40
C THR A 180 3.99 10.31 0.83
N GLY A 181 4.90 11.04 1.45
CA GLY A 181 4.62 11.93 2.58
C GLY A 181 4.03 13.24 2.12
N ASN A 182 2.73 13.27 1.85
CA ASN A 182 2.10 14.42 1.20
C ASN A 182 2.01 15.65 2.10
N GLN A 183 1.80 15.50 3.39
CA GLN A 183 1.85 16.60 4.36
C GLN A 183 3.27 16.91 4.82
N SER A 184 4.17 15.94 4.75
CA SER A 184 5.60 16.15 4.97
C SER A 184 6.31 16.75 3.75
N GLU A 185 5.62 16.86 2.62
CA GLU A 185 6.15 17.35 1.34
C GLU A 185 7.42 16.64 0.89
N GLY A 186 7.37 15.31 0.89
CA GLY A 186 8.51 14.49 0.51
C GLY A 186 8.20 13.00 0.51
N LEU A 187 9.24 12.20 0.55
CA LEU A 187 9.15 10.75 0.65
C LEU A 187 9.49 10.31 2.08
N LEU A 188 8.80 9.29 2.55
CA LEU A 188 8.99 8.69 3.87
C LEU A 188 9.52 7.27 3.69
N ALA A 189 10.82 7.08 3.76
CA ALA A 189 11.45 5.77 3.69
C ALA A 189 11.57 5.16 5.09
N LEU A 190 11.08 3.94 5.29
CA LEU A 190 11.21 3.25 6.57
C LEU A 190 12.47 2.39 6.56
N LYS A 191 13.43 2.74 7.39
CA LYS A 191 14.67 2.00 7.57
C LYS A 191 14.92 1.72 9.05
N ASP A 192 15.16 0.45 9.38
CA ASP A 192 15.46 0.02 10.76
C ASP A 192 14.42 0.53 11.78
N GLY A 193 13.14 0.52 11.40
CA GLY A 193 12.03 0.98 12.23
C GLY A 193 11.92 2.50 12.39
N LYS A 194 12.70 3.28 11.65
CA LYS A 194 12.69 4.75 11.68
C LYS A 194 12.45 5.33 10.29
N PHE A 195 11.70 6.43 10.23
CA PHE A 195 11.50 7.13 8.97
C PHE A 195 12.66 8.07 8.63
N VAL A 196 13.16 7.92 7.41
CA VAL A 196 14.02 8.89 6.76
C VAL A 196 13.13 9.76 5.86
N VAL A 197 13.11 11.07 6.10
CA VAL A 197 12.27 12.01 5.36
C VAL A 197 13.09 12.69 4.28
N LEU A 198 12.74 12.47 3.03
CA LEU A 198 13.38 13.07 1.85
C LEU A 198 12.48 14.20 1.33
N ARG A 199 12.71 15.41 1.82
CA ARG A 199 11.87 16.56 1.51
C ARG A 199 12.13 17.12 0.12
N VAL A 200 11.06 17.56 -0.53
CA VAL A 200 11.15 18.39 -1.73
C VAL A 200 11.50 19.83 -1.29
N PRO A 201 12.47 20.49 -1.95
CA PRO A 201 12.82 21.85 -1.59
C PRO A 201 11.64 22.82 -1.75
N TYR A 202 11.41 23.65 -0.74
CA TYR A 202 10.51 24.79 -0.83
C TYR A 202 11.01 25.78 -1.92
N PRO A 203 10.15 26.37 -2.76
CA PRO A 203 8.67 26.37 -2.71
C PRO A 203 8.02 25.37 -3.67
N MET A 204 8.65 24.29 -4.02
CA MET A 204 8.13 23.38 -5.05
C MET A 204 6.85 22.66 -4.64
N GLY A 205 6.61 22.43 -3.35
CA GLY A 205 5.51 21.63 -2.85
C GLY A 205 5.58 20.17 -3.31
N PHE A 206 4.89 19.29 -2.60
CA PHE A 206 4.82 17.87 -2.96
C PHE A 206 3.48 17.28 -2.57
N TYR A 207 2.79 16.70 -3.55
CA TYR A 207 1.61 15.90 -3.33
C TYR A 207 1.53 14.82 -4.41
N ALA A 208 1.97 13.64 -4.07
CA ALA A 208 2.05 12.52 -5.01
C ALA A 208 1.03 11.43 -4.70
N LYS A 209 0.50 10.83 -5.75
CA LYS A 209 -0.35 9.65 -5.70
C LYS A 209 0.28 8.43 -6.34
N TRP A 210 1.49 8.56 -6.80
CA TRP A 210 2.24 7.49 -7.41
C TRP A 210 3.74 7.74 -7.23
N LEU A 211 4.47 6.69 -7.02
CA LEU A 211 5.92 6.65 -7.05
C LEU A 211 6.38 5.29 -7.59
N ASP A 212 7.52 5.29 -8.25
CA ASP A 212 8.15 4.09 -8.79
C ASP A 212 9.65 4.37 -8.94
N GLY A 213 10.49 3.34 -8.75
CA GLY A 213 11.93 3.43 -8.88
C GLY A 213 12.48 2.41 -9.85
N ARG A 214 13.31 2.88 -10.77
CA ARG A 214 14.00 2.06 -11.74
C ARG A 214 15.46 2.47 -11.85
N ILE A 215 16.26 1.57 -12.38
CA ILE A 215 17.59 1.93 -12.88
C ILE A 215 17.37 2.42 -14.30
N ASP A 216 17.43 3.74 -14.50
CA ASP A 216 17.23 4.34 -15.81
C ASP A 216 18.43 4.07 -16.74
N ASP A 217 19.64 4.18 -16.19
CA ASP A 217 20.89 3.88 -16.89
C ASP A 217 21.92 3.29 -15.93
N PRO A 218 22.17 1.98 -15.99
CA PRO A 218 23.12 1.33 -15.10
C PRO A 218 24.57 1.81 -15.29
N THR A 219 24.90 2.41 -16.43
CA THR A 219 26.25 2.89 -16.71
C THR A 219 26.50 4.30 -16.16
N ALA A 220 25.45 5.05 -15.90
CA ALA A 220 25.52 6.40 -15.32
C ALA A 220 25.81 6.41 -13.80
N GLY A 221 25.99 5.25 -13.18
CA GLY A 221 26.19 5.13 -11.75
C GLY A 221 25.02 5.68 -10.95
N TRP A 222 25.28 6.49 -9.93
CA TRP A 222 24.23 7.06 -9.10
C TRP A 222 23.25 7.97 -9.86
N LYS A 223 23.71 8.64 -10.92
CA LYS A 223 22.88 9.55 -11.75
C LYS A 223 21.79 8.81 -12.54
N GLY A 224 22.03 7.55 -12.88
CA GLY A 224 21.06 6.70 -13.57
C GLY A 224 20.10 5.97 -12.63
N ARG A 225 20.15 6.25 -11.34
CA ARG A 225 19.30 5.60 -10.34
C ARG A 225 18.48 6.63 -9.60
N GLY A 226 17.26 6.26 -9.25
CA GLY A 226 16.42 7.13 -8.47
C GLY A 226 14.99 6.65 -8.40
N LEU A 227 14.19 7.45 -7.74
CA LEU A 227 12.78 7.22 -7.54
C LEU A 227 12.00 8.37 -8.16
N TRP A 228 11.06 8.05 -9.03
CA TRP A 228 10.17 9.02 -9.65
C TRP A 228 8.85 9.10 -8.90
N ALA A 229 8.36 10.31 -8.68
CA ALA A 229 7.05 10.58 -8.14
C ALA A 229 6.32 11.63 -8.98
N SER A 230 5.01 11.43 -9.16
CA SER A 230 4.18 12.42 -9.82
C SER A 230 3.62 13.42 -8.81
N ILE A 231 3.73 14.71 -9.08
CA ILE A 231 2.99 15.71 -8.34
C ILE A 231 1.58 15.82 -8.93
N SER A 232 0.58 15.67 -8.05
CA SER A 232 -0.81 15.98 -8.39
C SER A 232 -1.11 17.45 -8.13
N THR A 233 -1.94 18.02 -8.99
CA THR A 233 -2.44 19.40 -8.83
C THR A 233 -3.50 19.55 -7.72
N ARG A 234 -3.87 18.48 -7.03
CA ARG A 234 -5.09 18.42 -6.21
C ARG A 234 -5.03 19.20 -4.91
N ALA A 235 -3.87 19.36 -4.30
CA ALA A 235 -3.70 20.17 -3.11
C ALA A 235 -2.22 20.49 -2.88
N PRO A 236 -1.67 21.46 -3.56
CA PRO A 236 -0.39 22.00 -3.15
C PRO A 236 -0.63 22.81 -1.88
N PHE A 237 -0.18 22.30 -0.77
CA PHE A 237 -0.28 23.02 0.50
C PHE A 237 0.65 24.25 0.52
N HIS A 238 1.74 24.20 -0.23
CA HIS A 238 2.76 25.23 -0.29
C HIS A 238 3.31 25.41 -1.70
N MET A 239 2.47 25.77 -2.65
CA MET A 239 2.97 26.22 -3.95
C MET A 239 2.92 27.74 -3.98
N GLU A 240 4.09 28.35 -3.97
CA GLU A 240 4.17 29.76 -4.27
C GLU A 240 3.98 30.03 -5.76
N GLY A 241 3.02 30.88 -6.01
CA GLY A 241 2.83 31.70 -7.17
C GLY A 241 3.27 31.16 -8.54
N GLY A 242 2.37 30.76 -9.31
CA GLY A 242 2.50 30.54 -10.74
C GLY A 242 1.13 30.57 -11.36
N LYS A 243 1.05 30.85 -12.62
CA LYS A 243 -0.19 30.78 -13.38
C LYS A 243 -0.61 29.32 -13.56
N GLY A 244 -1.28 28.78 -12.58
CA GLY A 244 -1.85 27.44 -12.65
C GLY A 244 -0.93 26.35 -12.09
N GLN A 245 -1.60 25.27 -11.75
CA GLN A 245 -1.02 24.06 -11.21
C GLN A 245 -0.74 23.10 -12.35
N THR A 246 0.51 22.94 -12.73
CA THR A 246 0.91 21.95 -13.72
C THR A 246 1.37 20.68 -13.01
N SER A 247 0.91 19.53 -13.48
CA SER A 247 1.43 18.24 -13.04
C SER A 247 2.93 18.15 -13.36
N LYS A 248 3.70 17.60 -12.44
CA LYS A 248 5.16 17.46 -12.56
C LYS A 248 5.56 16.05 -12.19
N ALA A 249 6.68 15.59 -12.76
CA ALA A 249 7.41 14.44 -12.28
C ALA A 249 8.65 14.93 -11.53
N ILE A 250 8.90 14.34 -10.36
CA ILE A 250 10.09 14.62 -9.55
C ILE A 250 10.94 13.38 -9.50
N HIS A 251 12.22 13.53 -9.74
CA HIS A 251 13.21 12.48 -9.60
C HIS A 251 14.00 12.67 -8.30
N PHE A 252 13.90 11.71 -7.42
CA PHE A 252 14.64 11.68 -6.15
C PHE A 252 15.87 10.81 -6.30
N GLN A 253 17.01 11.35 -5.94
CA GLN A 253 18.28 10.63 -5.90
C GLN A 253 18.98 10.90 -4.58
N LEU A 254 19.53 9.86 -3.96
CA LEU A 254 20.48 10.01 -2.88
C LEU A 254 21.90 9.95 -3.45
N ARG A 255 22.61 11.02 -3.28
CA ARG A 255 23.99 11.12 -3.70
C ARG A 255 24.89 10.37 -2.72
N PRO A 256 25.61 9.32 -3.15
CA PRO A 256 26.47 8.54 -2.26
C PRO A 256 27.59 9.37 -1.65
N ASP A 257 28.13 10.30 -2.44
CA ASP A 257 29.13 11.26 -2.01
C ASP A 257 28.65 12.69 -2.35
N PRO A 258 28.42 13.54 -1.34
CA PRO A 258 27.99 14.92 -1.56
C PRO A 258 28.95 15.74 -2.42
N LEU A 259 30.21 15.34 -2.47
CA LEU A 259 31.27 16.00 -3.26
C LEU A 259 31.47 15.37 -4.63
N ALA A 260 30.85 14.24 -4.94
CA ALA A 260 30.91 13.64 -6.26
C ALA A 260 30.33 14.58 -7.31
N LYS A 261 31.06 14.83 -8.36
CA LYS A 261 30.69 15.74 -9.48
C LYS A 261 29.88 15.02 -10.53
#